data_edce5d41acd3927633f920b0e2f7c876
#
_entry.id   edce5d41acd3927633f920b0e2f7c876
#
_cell.length_a   1.000
_cell.length_b   1.000
_cell.length_c   1.000
_cell.angle_alpha   90.00
_cell.angle_beta   90.00
_cell.angle_gamma   90.00
#
_symmetry.space_group_name_H-M   'P 1'
#
loop_
_entity.id
_entity.type
_entity.pdbx_description
1 polymer ?
#
loop_
_entity_poly.entity_id
_entity_poly.type
_entity_poly.pdbx_seq_one_letter_code
_entity_poly.pdbx_strand_id
1 'polypeptide(L)'
;MIGSGCVRPRLWIDSPTQHMSLARSSGHNESMIPFHSTAALLLLALALPAQAADSYVPWPSKEKLREIQLTAYSCSRENDTADCSRSRSLADALMDHPRLPVVCKDVLWAVIERSTTAASNDYKRRDSIDSVARRLTISCAEPVKKSTTPNKPQGGPNPGGGGNGFGFGSS
;
A
#
# COMPACT_ATOMS: atom_id res chain seq x y z
N MET A 1 -2.94 18.03 -53.58
CA MET A 1 -3.60 19.25 -53.18
C MET A 1 -4.15 19.10 -51.77
N ILE A 2 -3.37 19.62 -50.81
CA ILE A 2 -3.80 20.59 -49.77
C ILE A 2 -4.72 19.95 -48.71
N GLY A 3 -4.25 19.80 -47.47
CA GLY A 3 -4.26 20.71 -46.39
C GLY A 3 -3.62 20.18 -45.12
N SER A 4 -2.52 20.82 -44.79
CA SER A 4 -1.90 20.77 -43.50
C SER A 4 -2.72 21.53 -42.47
N GLY A 5 -3.20 20.84 -41.42
CA GLY A 5 -3.83 21.43 -40.25
C GLY A 5 -2.96 21.27 -39.01
N CYS A 6 -2.04 22.20 -38.78
CA CYS A 6 -1.35 22.31 -37.48
C CYS A 6 -2.32 22.81 -36.43
N VAL A 7 -2.71 21.96 -35.50
CA VAL A 7 -3.38 22.37 -34.25
C VAL A 7 -2.32 22.53 -33.17
N ARG A 8 -2.07 23.77 -32.75
CA ARG A 8 -1.20 24.15 -31.65
C ARG A 8 -1.87 23.78 -30.33
N PRO A 9 -1.19 23.13 -29.36
CA PRO A 9 -1.69 23.01 -28.01
C PRO A 9 -1.60 24.37 -27.29
N ARG A 10 -2.72 24.83 -26.76
CA ARG A 10 -2.78 25.99 -25.86
C ARG A 10 -2.19 25.60 -24.53
N LEU A 11 -1.08 26.24 -24.18
CA LEU A 11 -0.55 26.34 -22.84
C LEU A 11 -1.52 27.16 -21.99
N TRP A 12 -2.22 26.53 -21.08
CA TRP A 12 -2.88 27.19 -19.97
C TRP A 12 -1.93 27.15 -18.77
N ILE A 13 -1.22 28.27 -18.61
CA ILE A 13 -0.53 28.61 -17.37
C ILE A 13 -1.43 29.64 -16.70
N ASP A 14 -2.27 29.22 -15.77
CA ASP A 14 -2.92 30.13 -14.83
C ASP A 14 -2.46 29.75 -13.42
N SER A 15 -1.45 30.49 -12.95
CA SER A 15 -1.08 30.54 -11.55
C SER A 15 -1.88 31.65 -10.87
N PRO A 16 -2.71 31.37 -9.87
CA PRO A 16 -3.21 32.42 -9.01
C PRO A 16 -2.15 32.81 -7.99
N THR A 17 -1.57 33.97 -8.21
CA THR A 17 -0.75 34.73 -7.26
C THR A 17 -1.60 35.05 -6.03
N GLN A 18 -1.38 34.35 -4.92
CA GLN A 18 -1.98 34.73 -3.64
C GLN A 18 -1.20 35.92 -3.05
N HIS A 19 -1.80 37.06 -3.13
CA HIS A 19 -1.38 38.28 -2.41
C HIS A 19 -1.54 38.05 -0.89
N MET A 20 -0.44 37.84 -0.20
CA MET A 20 -0.39 37.97 1.25
C MET A 20 -0.49 39.44 1.63
N SER A 21 -1.68 39.87 2.03
CA SER A 21 -1.87 41.15 2.70
C SER A 21 -1.31 41.09 4.12
N LEU A 22 -0.17 41.72 4.31
CA LEU A 22 0.38 42.07 5.62
C LEU A 22 -0.48 43.19 6.23
N ALA A 23 -1.43 42.88 7.05
CA ALA A 23 -2.08 43.82 7.94
C ALA A 23 -1.16 44.11 9.14
N ARG A 24 -0.48 45.26 9.04
CA ARG A 24 0.28 45.85 10.13
C ARG A 24 -0.69 46.51 11.09
N SER A 25 -0.99 45.86 12.23
CA SER A 25 -1.69 46.49 13.34
C SER A 25 -0.67 46.97 14.37
N SER A 26 -0.39 48.28 14.30
CA SER A 26 0.31 49.01 15.32
C SER A 26 -0.73 49.46 16.38
N GLY A 27 -0.70 48.90 17.55
CA GLY A 27 -1.52 49.29 18.68
C GLY A 27 -0.70 49.23 19.92
N HIS A 28 0.00 50.34 20.26
CA HIS A 28 0.50 50.61 21.58
C HIS A 28 -0.65 50.64 22.56
N ASN A 29 -0.63 49.80 23.56
CA ASN A 29 -1.30 50.08 24.81
C ASN A 29 -0.46 49.55 25.97
N GLU A 30 0.32 50.48 26.53
CA GLU A 30 0.92 50.31 27.84
C GLU A 30 -0.19 50.33 28.87
N SER A 31 -0.41 49.24 29.52
CA SER A 31 -1.20 49.23 30.77
C SER A 31 -0.58 48.21 31.73
N MET A 32 -0.06 48.81 32.81
CA MET A 32 0.40 48.24 34.06
C MET A 32 -0.17 46.87 34.39
N ILE A 33 0.70 45.87 34.57
CA ILE A 33 0.34 44.55 35.08
C ILE A 33 0.83 44.47 36.52
N PRO A 34 -0.06 44.41 37.49
CA PRO A 34 0.32 43.96 38.84
C PRO A 34 0.11 42.43 38.95
N PHE A 35 1.15 41.75 39.36
CA PHE A 35 1.14 40.56 40.21
C PHE A 35 0.01 39.51 40.02
N HIS A 36 0.15 38.61 39.06
CA HIS A 36 -0.50 37.29 39.13
C HIS A 36 0.40 36.22 38.55
N SER A 37 1.70 36.24 38.88
CA SER A 37 2.73 35.34 38.31
C SER A 37 2.75 33.93 38.88
N THR A 38 1.87 33.54 39.79
CA THR A 38 1.94 32.22 40.44
C THR A 38 0.90 31.21 39.91
N ALA A 39 -0.15 31.67 39.20
CA ALA A 39 -1.18 30.77 38.67
C ALA A 39 -0.80 30.12 37.33
N ALA A 40 0.09 30.73 36.55
CA ALA A 40 0.46 30.22 35.24
C ALA A 40 1.38 28.96 35.26
N LEU A 41 2.12 28.76 36.35
CA LEU A 41 3.02 27.60 36.50
C LEU A 41 2.30 26.30 36.85
N LEU A 42 1.09 26.37 37.43
CA LEU A 42 0.34 25.16 37.79
C LEU A 42 -0.43 24.52 36.60
N LEU A 43 -0.71 25.28 35.56
CA LEU A 43 -1.42 24.77 34.38
C LEU A 43 -0.51 24.03 33.40
N LEU A 44 0.82 24.20 33.50
CA LEU A 44 1.78 23.51 32.59
C LEU A 44 2.06 22.07 33.01
N ALA A 45 1.70 21.66 34.21
CA ALA A 45 1.97 20.32 34.74
C ALA A 45 0.94 19.25 34.32
N LEU A 46 -0.18 19.65 33.69
CA LEU A 46 -1.25 18.74 33.29
C LEU A 46 -1.21 18.34 31.80
N ALA A 47 -0.24 18.82 31.03
CA ALA A 47 0.00 18.34 29.67
C ALA A 47 0.80 17.02 29.74
N LEU A 48 0.24 15.98 30.33
CA LEU A 48 0.70 14.63 30.14
C LEU A 48 0.56 14.31 28.65
N PRO A 49 1.64 13.91 27.96
CA PRO A 49 1.49 13.42 26.60
C PRO A 49 0.53 12.23 26.66
N ALA A 50 -0.63 12.37 26.03
CA ALA A 50 -1.50 11.23 25.76
C ALA A 50 -0.65 10.27 24.93
N GLN A 51 -0.08 9.25 25.56
CA GLN A 51 0.56 8.15 24.87
C GLN A 51 -0.54 7.53 24.03
N ALA A 52 -0.52 7.83 22.73
CA ALA A 52 -1.36 7.14 21.78
C ALA A 52 -1.02 5.65 21.92
N ALA A 53 -1.90 4.90 22.57
CA ALA A 53 -1.78 3.46 22.61
C ALA A 53 -1.72 3.01 21.14
N ASP A 54 -0.63 2.38 20.74
CA ASP A 54 -0.47 1.84 19.38
C ASP A 54 -1.67 0.97 19.08
N SER A 55 -2.60 1.49 18.28
CA SER A 55 -3.79 0.77 17.91
C SER A 55 -3.37 -0.44 17.09
N TYR A 56 -3.72 -1.64 17.55
CA TYR A 56 -3.43 -2.87 16.82
C TYR A 56 -4.05 -2.80 15.43
N VAL A 57 -3.20 -2.80 14.41
CA VAL A 57 -3.63 -2.85 13.01
C VAL A 57 -3.64 -4.33 12.58
N PRO A 58 -4.81 -4.91 12.26
CA PRO A 58 -4.89 -6.30 11.83
C PRO A 58 -4.20 -6.49 10.48
N TRP A 59 -3.71 -7.70 10.21
CA TRP A 59 -3.15 -8.06 8.91
C TRP A 59 -4.20 -7.91 7.80
N PRO A 60 -3.82 -7.46 6.58
CA PRO A 60 -4.78 -7.39 5.47
C PRO A 60 -5.42 -8.75 5.19
N SER A 61 -6.73 -8.76 5.01
CA SER A 61 -7.43 -10.02 4.76
C SER A 61 -7.04 -10.62 3.39
N LYS A 62 -7.22 -11.91 3.25
CA LYS A 62 -6.96 -12.61 1.97
C LYS A 62 -7.85 -12.06 0.85
N GLU A 63 -9.08 -11.70 1.19
CA GLU A 63 -10.06 -11.10 0.26
C GLU A 63 -9.55 -9.75 -0.24
N LYS A 64 -8.97 -8.91 0.66
CA LYS A 64 -8.41 -7.62 0.28
C LYS A 64 -7.22 -7.77 -0.67
N LEU A 65 -6.31 -8.69 -0.37
CA LEU A 65 -5.18 -8.98 -1.25
C LEU A 65 -5.65 -9.53 -2.61
N ARG A 66 -6.68 -10.39 -2.61
CA ARG A 66 -7.26 -10.93 -3.83
C ARG A 66 -7.99 -9.86 -4.65
N GLU A 67 -8.67 -8.91 -4.01
CA GLU A 67 -9.28 -7.77 -4.69
C GLU A 67 -8.24 -6.98 -5.48
N ILE A 68 -7.10 -6.65 -4.86
CA ILE A 68 -6.00 -5.95 -5.55
C ILE A 68 -5.48 -6.78 -6.72
N GLN A 69 -5.27 -8.08 -6.50
CA GLN A 69 -4.81 -8.98 -7.55
C GLN A 69 -5.76 -9.02 -8.75
N LEU A 70 -7.06 -9.15 -8.50
CA LEU A 70 -8.06 -9.23 -9.56
C LEU A 70 -8.20 -7.92 -10.33
N THR A 71 -8.14 -6.77 -9.64
CA THR A 71 -8.17 -5.47 -10.32
C THR A 71 -6.91 -5.21 -11.14
N ALA A 72 -5.74 -5.70 -10.69
CA ALA A 72 -4.51 -5.65 -11.48
C ALA A 72 -4.63 -6.52 -12.76
N TYR A 73 -5.21 -7.70 -12.67
CA TYR A 73 -5.50 -8.53 -13.85
C TYR A 73 -6.51 -7.89 -14.79
N SER A 74 -7.53 -7.18 -14.27
CA SER A 74 -8.47 -6.43 -15.09
C SER A 74 -7.74 -5.31 -15.84
N CYS A 75 -6.93 -4.51 -15.14
CA CYS A 75 -6.05 -3.51 -15.76
C CYS A 75 -5.18 -4.09 -16.87
N SER A 76 -4.59 -5.27 -16.62
CA SER A 76 -3.73 -5.97 -17.60
C SER A 76 -4.49 -6.31 -18.88
N ARG A 77 -5.68 -6.88 -18.75
CA ARG A 77 -6.48 -7.37 -19.88
C ARG A 77 -7.20 -6.26 -20.65
N GLU A 78 -7.89 -5.41 -19.91
CA GLU A 78 -8.79 -4.41 -20.49
C GLU A 78 -8.06 -3.14 -20.90
N ASN A 79 -6.88 -2.86 -20.31
CA ASN A 79 -6.13 -1.61 -20.53
C ASN A 79 -6.99 -0.35 -20.26
N ASP A 80 -7.95 -0.47 -19.34
CA ASP A 80 -8.87 0.59 -18.99
C ASP A 80 -8.34 1.45 -17.84
N THR A 81 -8.61 2.76 -17.94
CA THR A 81 -8.13 3.74 -16.95
C THR A 81 -8.75 3.51 -15.57
N ALA A 82 -10.03 3.13 -15.50
CA ALA A 82 -10.71 2.93 -14.23
C ALA A 82 -10.13 1.72 -13.48
N ASP A 83 -9.96 0.59 -14.15
CA ASP A 83 -9.37 -0.61 -13.54
C ASP A 83 -7.92 -0.41 -13.13
N CYS A 84 -7.12 0.25 -13.99
CA CYS A 84 -5.73 0.53 -13.68
C CYS A 84 -5.59 1.49 -12.50
N SER A 85 -6.39 2.56 -12.43
CA SER A 85 -6.36 3.50 -11.31
C SER A 85 -6.86 2.85 -10.01
N ARG A 86 -7.90 2.02 -10.09
CA ARG A 86 -8.42 1.28 -8.94
C ARG A 86 -7.36 0.32 -8.37
N SER A 87 -6.68 -0.44 -9.23
CA SER A 87 -5.59 -1.34 -8.83
C SER A 87 -4.50 -0.59 -8.06
N ARG A 88 -4.07 0.56 -8.58
CA ARG A 88 -3.08 1.43 -7.94
C ARG A 88 -3.55 1.96 -6.59
N SER A 89 -4.76 2.53 -6.53
CA SER A 89 -5.33 3.07 -5.29
C SER A 89 -5.46 2.01 -4.19
N LEU A 90 -5.89 0.80 -4.55
CA LEU A 90 -6.03 -0.30 -3.59
C LEU A 90 -4.68 -0.78 -3.08
N ALA A 91 -3.64 -0.81 -3.93
CA ALA A 91 -2.29 -1.17 -3.54
C ALA A 91 -1.65 -0.08 -2.68
N ASP A 92 -1.80 1.19 -3.04
CA ASP A 92 -1.28 2.36 -2.33
C ASP A 92 -1.80 2.42 -0.89
N ALA A 93 -3.09 2.16 -0.69
CA ALA A 93 -3.70 2.12 0.64
C ALA A 93 -3.07 1.10 1.62
N LEU A 94 -2.31 0.14 1.13
CA LEU A 94 -1.58 -0.82 1.96
C LEU A 94 -0.11 -0.47 2.18
N MET A 95 0.44 0.53 1.49
CA MET A 95 1.87 0.88 1.60
C MET A 95 2.26 1.32 3.00
N ASP A 96 1.39 2.05 3.69
CA ASP A 96 1.63 2.56 5.04
C ASP A 96 1.30 1.55 6.14
N HIS A 97 0.87 0.34 5.78
CA HIS A 97 0.51 -0.67 6.76
C HIS A 97 1.72 -1.11 7.59
N PRO A 98 1.70 -0.93 8.94
CA PRO A 98 2.90 -1.05 9.79
C PRO A 98 3.44 -2.48 9.89
N ARG A 99 2.58 -3.48 9.67
CA ARG A 99 2.95 -4.89 9.87
C ARG A 99 3.38 -5.61 8.58
N LEU A 100 3.22 -4.97 7.41
CA LEU A 100 3.61 -5.62 6.16
C LEU A 100 5.14 -5.66 6.01
N PRO A 101 5.70 -6.82 5.63
CA PRO A 101 7.13 -6.96 5.38
C PRO A 101 7.54 -6.18 4.13
N VAL A 102 8.80 -5.81 4.06
CA VAL A 102 9.38 -5.07 2.93
C VAL A 102 9.08 -5.76 1.60
N VAL A 103 9.23 -7.08 1.53
CA VAL A 103 8.94 -7.84 0.30
C VAL A 103 7.50 -7.70 -0.19
N CYS A 104 6.53 -7.55 0.72
CA CYS A 104 5.15 -7.25 0.34
C CYS A 104 5.02 -5.81 -0.19
N LYS A 105 5.63 -4.85 0.49
CA LYS A 105 5.63 -3.44 0.05
C LYS A 105 6.28 -3.26 -1.31
N ASP A 106 7.36 -3.98 -1.60
CA ASP A 106 8.00 -3.98 -2.93
C ASP A 106 7.05 -4.50 -4.02
N VAL A 107 6.27 -5.54 -3.72
CA VAL A 107 5.27 -6.06 -4.67
C VAL A 107 4.12 -5.07 -4.85
N LEU A 108 3.62 -4.46 -3.77
CA LEU A 108 2.59 -3.41 -3.86
C LEU A 108 3.06 -2.22 -4.68
N TRP A 109 4.29 -1.76 -4.44
CA TRP A 109 4.91 -0.70 -5.22
C TRP A 109 4.99 -1.05 -6.71
N ALA A 110 5.42 -2.27 -7.02
CA ALA A 110 5.46 -2.74 -8.41
C ALA A 110 4.07 -2.83 -9.05
N VAL A 111 3.00 -3.12 -8.30
CA VAL A 111 1.62 -3.03 -8.78
C VAL A 111 1.27 -1.57 -9.11
N ILE A 112 1.61 -0.63 -8.22
CA ILE A 112 1.35 0.81 -8.41
C ILE A 112 2.05 1.31 -9.68
N GLU A 113 3.31 0.99 -9.87
CA GLU A 113 4.09 1.45 -11.03
C GLU A 113 3.61 0.85 -12.35
N ARG A 114 3.27 -0.45 -12.37
CA ARG A 114 2.98 -1.17 -13.61
C ARG A 114 1.52 -1.12 -14.03
N SER A 115 0.58 -0.92 -13.10
CA SER A 115 -0.85 -0.82 -13.39
C SER A 115 -1.19 0.54 -14.03
N THR A 116 -0.66 0.78 -15.22
CA THR A 116 -0.90 1.99 -16.01
C THR A 116 -1.47 1.62 -17.37
N THR A 117 -2.31 2.50 -17.93
CA THR A 117 -2.76 2.36 -19.32
C THR A 117 -1.63 2.66 -20.29
N ALA A 118 -1.66 2.02 -21.45
CA ALA A 118 -0.71 2.25 -22.52
C ALA A 118 -1.42 2.38 -23.87
N ALA A 119 -0.79 3.02 -24.84
CA ALA A 119 -1.34 3.15 -26.19
C ALA A 119 -1.54 1.79 -26.88
N SER A 120 -0.74 0.79 -26.49
CA SER A 120 -0.85 -0.58 -27.00
C SER A 120 -0.88 -1.57 -25.83
N ASN A 121 -1.84 -2.48 -25.84
CA ASN A 121 -1.96 -3.55 -24.85
C ASN A 121 -1.22 -4.81 -25.33
N ASP A 122 0.08 -4.71 -25.47
CA ASP A 122 0.93 -5.80 -25.93
C ASP A 122 1.18 -6.86 -24.84
N TYR A 123 1.75 -7.99 -25.24
CA TYR A 123 2.06 -9.10 -24.33
C TYR A 123 3.02 -8.68 -23.21
N LYS A 124 4.05 -7.89 -23.51
CA LYS A 124 5.08 -7.47 -22.56
C LYS A 124 4.47 -6.64 -21.42
N ARG A 125 3.58 -5.70 -21.76
CA ARG A 125 2.85 -4.91 -20.78
C ARG A 125 1.99 -5.82 -19.89
N ARG A 126 1.16 -6.68 -20.49
CA ARG A 126 0.29 -7.60 -19.75
C ARG A 126 1.09 -8.50 -18.81
N ASP A 127 2.13 -9.14 -19.29
CA ASP A 127 2.99 -10.02 -18.49
C ASP A 127 3.66 -9.26 -17.34
N SER A 128 4.08 -8.01 -17.57
CA SER A 128 4.66 -7.17 -16.51
C SER A 128 3.71 -6.93 -15.33
N ILE A 129 2.41 -6.69 -15.61
CA ILE A 129 1.37 -6.49 -14.59
C ILE A 129 1.02 -7.83 -13.94
N ASP A 130 0.75 -8.85 -14.74
CA ASP A 130 0.35 -10.17 -14.26
C ASP A 130 1.40 -10.83 -13.37
N SER A 131 2.68 -10.64 -13.69
CA SER A 131 3.78 -11.20 -12.89
C SER A 131 3.81 -10.68 -11.47
N VAL A 132 3.55 -9.39 -11.26
CA VAL A 132 3.50 -8.81 -9.90
C VAL A 132 2.18 -9.14 -9.21
N ALA A 133 1.06 -9.16 -9.94
CA ALA A 133 -0.24 -9.56 -9.40
C ALA A 133 -0.22 -11.00 -8.86
N ARG A 134 0.43 -11.93 -9.54
CA ARG A 134 0.60 -13.33 -9.05
C ARG A 134 1.37 -13.41 -7.73
N ARG A 135 2.38 -12.55 -7.54
CA ARG A 135 3.21 -12.56 -6.33
C ARG A 135 2.52 -11.97 -5.11
N LEU A 136 1.52 -11.11 -5.30
CA LEU A 136 0.90 -10.32 -4.24
C LEU A 136 0.36 -11.19 -3.09
N THR A 137 -0.48 -12.17 -3.41
CA THR A 137 -1.14 -13.01 -2.40
C THR A 137 -0.16 -13.93 -1.67
N ILE A 138 1.02 -14.18 -2.23
CA ILE A 138 2.07 -15.00 -1.61
C ILE A 138 2.96 -14.12 -0.73
N SER A 139 3.45 -13.00 -1.27
CA SER A 139 4.39 -12.11 -0.58
C SER A 139 3.74 -11.33 0.56
N CYS A 140 2.43 -11.08 0.48
CA CYS A 140 1.66 -10.34 1.48
C CYS A 140 0.82 -11.25 2.39
N ALA A 141 0.93 -12.57 2.27
CA ALA A 141 0.24 -13.48 3.18
C ALA A 141 0.70 -13.29 4.63
N GLU A 142 -0.23 -13.44 5.58
CA GLU A 142 0.12 -13.44 6.99
C GLU A 142 1.08 -14.61 7.29
N PRO A 143 2.22 -14.35 7.97
CA PRO A 143 3.16 -15.40 8.34
C PRO A 143 2.47 -16.46 9.20
N VAL A 144 2.54 -17.72 8.77
CA VAL A 144 2.02 -18.83 9.56
C VAL A 144 2.86 -18.93 10.83
N LYS A 145 2.24 -18.75 11.99
CA LYS A 145 2.90 -19.05 13.26
C LYS A 145 3.26 -20.54 13.25
N LYS A 146 4.55 -20.85 13.19
CA LYS A 146 4.99 -22.24 13.40
C LYS A 146 4.46 -22.65 14.77
N SER A 147 3.49 -23.57 14.80
CA SER A 147 3.09 -24.18 16.06
C SER A 147 4.32 -24.93 16.57
N THR A 148 4.90 -24.45 17.64
CA THR A 148 5.91 -25.16 18.42
C THR A 148 5.21 -26.24 19.25
N THR A 149 4.44 -27.11 18.61
CA THR A 149 4.03 -28.34 19.22
C THR A 149 5.30 -29.22 19.23
N PRO A 150 5.86 -29.56 20.39
CA PRO A 150 6.98 -30.49 20.42
C PRO A 150 6.50 -31.74 19.69
N ASN A 151 7.18 -32.16 18.62
CA ASN A 151 6.97 -33.47 18.02
C ASN A 151 7.25 -34.47 19.12
N LYS A 152 6.18 -34.94 19.75
CA LYS A 152 6.25 -36.15 20.58
C LYS A 152 6.75 -37.25 19.66
N PRO A 153 7.88 -37.89 19.95
CA PRO A 153 8.36 -38.99 19.12
C PRO A 153 7.25 -40.06 19.12
N GLN A 154 6.60 -40.26 18.00
CA GLN A 154 5.76 -41.42 17.77
C GLN A 154 6.69 -42.62 17.57
N GLY A 155 7.23 -43.10 18.69
CA GLY A 155 7.79 -44.44 18.80
C GLY A 155 6.65 -45.41 18.92
N GLY A 156 6.11 -45.87 17.82
CA GLY A 156 5.26 -47.03 17.73
C GLY A 156 5.90 -47.99 16.75
N PRO A 157 6.13 -49.29 17.12
CA PRO A 157 6.62 -50.26 16.17
C PRO A 157 5.52 -50.53 15.15
N ASN A 158 5.87 -50.32 13.88
CA ASN A 158 4.99 -50.63 12.76
C ASN A 158 5.09 -52.16 12.49
N PRO A 159 4.06 -52.95 12.76
CA PRO A 159 4.06 -54.37 12.35
C PRO A 159 3.57 -54.45 10.90
N GLY A 160 4.46 -54.70 10.00
CA GLY A 160 4.31 -55.46 8.77
C GLY A 160 3.14 -55.11 7.86
N GLY A 161 3.43 -54.84 6.62
CA GLY A 161 2.42 -54.87 5.57
C GLY A 161 2.93 -54.40 4.21
N GLY A 162 3.34 -55.38 3.41
CA GLY A 162 2.99 -55.49 2.00
C GLY A 162 3.50 -54.43 1.05
N GLY A 163 4.57 -54.73 0.33
CA GLY A 163 5.01 -54.03 -0.83
C GLY A 163 3.98 -54.06 -1.97
N ASN A 164 3.79 -52.94 -2.61
CA ASN A 164 3.36 -52.87 -4.01
C ASN A 164 4.32 -51.94 -4.74
N GLY A 165 5.36 -52.52 -5.30
CA GLY A 165 6.28 -51.86 -6.21
C GLY A 165 5.57 -51.56 -7.52
N PHE A 166 5.40 -50.29 -7.86
CA PHE A 166 5.13 -49.89 -9.21
C PHE A 166 6.46 -49.76 -9.93
N GLY A 167 6.84 -50.87 -10.67
CA GLY A 167 7.94 -50.86 -11.59
C GLY A 167 7.57 -50.11 -12.85
N PHE A 168 8.26 -49.02 -13.13
CA PHE A 168 8.30 -48.42 -14.45
C PHE A 168 9.32 -49.19 -15.30
N GLY A 169 8.81 -50.02 -16.19
CA GLY A 169 9.61 -50.71 -17.21
C GLY A 169 10.03 -49.72 -18.28
N SER A 170 11.36 -49.63 -18.50
CA SER A 170 11.94 -49.01 -19.67
C SER A 170 11.87 -49.97 -20.85
N SER A 171 11.41 -49.50 -22.01
CA SER A 171 11.71 -50.05 -23.32
C SER A 171 11.85 -48.89 -24.29
#